data_8bec5ec643a71e9e10681ddaa6e4d580
#
_entry.id   8bec5ec643a71e9e10681ddaa6e4d580
#
_cell.length_a   1.000
_cell.length_b   1.000
_cell.length_c   1.000
_cell.angle_alpha   90.00
_cell.angle_beta   90.00
_cell.angle_gamma   90.00
#
_symmetry.space_group_name_H-M   'P 1'
#
loop_
_entity.id
_entity.type
_entity.pdbx_description
1 polymer ?
#
loop_
_entity_poly.entity_id
_entity_poly.type
_entity_poly.pdbx_seq_one_letter_code
_entity_poly.pdbx_strand_id
1 'polypeptide(L)'
;MSARAAKLSAAAQELLPLHVAVIMDGNGRWAKERGLPRIEGHRRGAESARAIIKAASEVGIRYLTLYTFSVENWNRPKSEVDAIMKYLAYYLKKETPELDRSNVRLDAIGQIHRLPEPVQKQLEISRQQLSKNTGLTLVLALSYGARAEIVDASRAISEKVQSGDLVPEEVTETMFGMHLYTCLLYTSPSPRDRG
;
A
#
# COMPACT_ATOMS: atom_id res chain seq x y z
N MET A 1 20.03 12.31 -19.46
CA MET A 1 19.10 12.31 -20.61
C MET A 1 17.72 11.89 -20.06
N SER A 2 16.79 12.82 -19.93
CA SER A 2 15.42 12.55 -19.48
C SER A 2 14.68 11.87 -20.65
N ALA A 3 14.38 10.58 -20.51
CA ALA A 3 13.42 9.91 -21.39
C ALA A 3 12.04 10.53 -21.08
N ARG A 4 11.60 11.44 -21.93
CA ARG A 4 10.24 11.99 -21.93
C ARG A 4 9.33 10.78 -22.14
N ALA A 5 8.58 10.39 -21.11
CA ALA A 5 7.57 9.34 -21.25
C ALA A 5 6.69 9.73 -22.44
N ALA A 6 6.72 8.92 -23.49
CA ALA A 6 5.84 9.12 -24.63
C ALA A 6 4.41 9.00 -24.09
N LYS A 7 3.58 10.04 -24.29
CA LYS A 7 2.15 9.97 -23.95
C LYS A 7 1.58 8.76 -24.69
N LEU A 8 1.03 7.82 -23.94
CA LEU A 8 0.34 6.68 -24.51
C LEU A 8 -0.79 7.16 -25.43
N SER A 9 -1.04 6.46 -26.52
CA SER A 9 -2.21 6.73 -27.36
C SER A 9 -3.50 6.54 -26.56
N ALA A 10 -4.60 7.20 -26.96
CA ALA A 10 -5.89 7.06 -26.28
C ALA A 10 -6.31 5.59 -26.16
N ALA A 11 -6.15 4.78 -27.21
CA ALA A 11 -6.44 3.35 -27.20
C ALA A 11 -5.53 2.57 -26.20
N ALA A 12 -4.27 2.97 -26.04
CA ALA A 12 -3.38 2.35 -25.06
C ALA A 12 -3.74 2.76 -23.62
N GLN A 13 -4.28 3.96 -23.40
CA GLN A 13 -4.77 4.41 -22.09
C GLN A 13 -6.01 3.65 -21.64
N GLU A 14 -6.92 3.30 -22.56
CA GLU A 14 -8.10 2.48 -22.26
C GLU A 14 -7.76 1.04 -21.83
N LEU A 15 -6.59 0.54 -22.25
CA LEU A 15 -6.10 -0.79 -21.88
C LEU A 15 -5.31 -0.83 -20.57
N LEU A 16 -5.03 0.32 -19.97
CA LEU A 16 -4.30 0.36 -18.70
C LEU A 16 -5.15 -0.20 -17.56
N PRO A 17 -4.54 -1.00 -16.65
CA PRO A 17 -5.22 -1.39 -15.44
C PRO A 17 -5.47 -0.15 -14.57
N LEU A 18 -6.64 -0.08 -13.96
CA LEU A 18 -6.96 0.98 -12.99
C LEU A 18 -6.09 0.89 -11.74
N HIS A 19 -5.74 -0.33 -11.35
CA HIS A 19 -5.00 -0.63 -10.14
C HIS A 19 -3.83 -1.58 -10.43
N VAL A 20 -2.67 -1.24 -9.91
CA VAL A 20 -1.46 -2.07 -9.93
C VAL A 20 -1.01 -2.31 -8.49
N ALA A 21 -0.72 -3.56 -8.16
CA ALA A 21 -0.16 -3.93 -6.86
C ALA A 21 1.25 -4.52 -7.04
N VAL A 22 2.19 -4.09 -6.21
CA VAL A 22 3.60 -4.49 -6.31
C VAL A 22 4.08 -5.04 -4.97
N ILE A 23 4.64 -6.25 -5.02
CA ILE A 23 5.30 -6.87 -3.87
C ILE A 23 6.74 -6.41 -3.84
N MET A 24 7.12 -5.75 -2.75
CA MET A 24 8.47 -5.20 -2.51
C MET A 24 9.38 -6.28 -1.91
N ASP A 25 9.73 -7.31 -2.68
CA ASP A 25 10.56 -8.44 -2.21
C ASP A 25 11.98 -8.39 -2.77
N GLY A 26 12.87 -9.18 -2.16
CA GLY A 26 14.25 -9.37 -2.61
C GLY A 26 15.26 -8.37 -2.03
N ASN A 27 14.86 -7.29 -1.40
CA ASN A 27 15.74 -6.24 -0.89
C ASN A 27 16.84 -6.76 0.06
N GLY A 28 16.47 -7.66 0.97
CA GLY A 28 17.43 -8.27 1.90
C GLY A 28 18.40 -9.25 1.22
N ARG A 29 17.94 -10.01 0.22
CA ARG A 29 18.78 -10.91 -0.59
C ARG A 29 19.78 -10.10 -1.42
N TRP A 30 19.29 -9.05 -2.08
CA TRP A 30 20.12 -8.13 -2.85
C TRP A 30 21.29 -7.53 -2.04
N ALA A 31 21.02 -7.10 -0.79
CA ALA A 31 22.04 -6.59 0.10
C ALA A 31 23.05 -7.68 0.50
N LYS A 32 22.56 -8.88 0.89
CA LYS A 32 23.40 -10.02 1.27
C LYS A 32 24.38 -10.43 0.17
N GLU A 33 23.90 -10.52 -1.08
CA GLU A 33 24.72 -10.86 -2.25
C GLU A 33 25.87 -9.87 -2.51
N ARG A 34 25.74 -8.65 -1.96
CA ARG A 34 26.73 -7.57 -2.09
C ARG A 34 27.55 -7.33 -0.82
N GLY A 35 27.43 -8.21 0.19
CA GLY A 35 28.10 -8.03 1.47
C GLY A 35 27.63 -6.80 2.27
N LEU A 36 26.43 -6.27 1.95
CA LEU A 36 25.88 -5.08 2.57
C LEU A 36 24.91 -5.44 3.71
N PRO A 37 24.78 -4.58 4.72
CA PRO A 37 23.72 -4.69 5.72
C PRO A 37 22.33 -4.69 5.06
N ARG A 38 21.37 -5.45 5.61
CA ARG A 38 20.01 -5.57 5.05
C ARG A 38 19.31 -4.22 4.90
N ILE A 39 19.61 -3.26 5.76
CA ILE A 39 19.04 -1.91 5.70
C ILE A 39 19.39 -1.18 4.39
N GLU A 40 20.57 -1.44 3.81
CA GLU A 40 20.92 -0.87 2.50
C GLU A 40 20.03 -1.42 1.37
N GLY A 41 19.60 -2.68 1.47
CA GLY A 41 18.62 -3.24 0.57
C GLY A 41 17.26 -2.52 0.68
N HIS A 42 16.81 -2.25 1.90
CA HIS A 42 15.57 -1.47 2.11
C HIS A 42 15.68 -0.04 1.57
N ARG A 43 16.86 0.59 1.72
CA ARG A 43 17.11 1.91 1.14
C ARG A 43 17.00 1.91 -0.38
N ARG A 44 17.60 0.91 -1.03
CA ARG A 44 17.50 0.74 -2.49
C ARG A 44 16.08 0.40 -2.94
N GLY A 45 15.36 -0.41 -2.15
CA GLY A 45 13.95 -0.69 -2.39
C GLY A 45 13.09 0.58 -2.39
N ALA A 46 13.37 1.55 -1.51
CA ALA A 46 12.66 2.83 -1.50
C ALA A 46 12.97 3.69 -2.74
N GLU A 47 14.20 3.64 -3.28
CA GLU A 47 14.52 4.30 -4.55
C GLU A 47 13.73 3.68 -5.72
N SER A 48 13.61 2.34 -5.73
CA SER A 48 12.78 1.62 -6.72
C SER A 48 11.29 1.96 -6.57
N ALA A 49 10.78 2.05 -5.34
CA ALA A 49 9.41 2.47 -5.07
C ALA A 49 9.13 3.87 -5.63
N ARG A 50 10.04 4.83 -5.41
CA ARG A 50 9.91 6.18 -5.98
C ARG A 50 9.84 6.15 -7.51
N ALA A 51 10.69 5.35 -8.17
CA ALA A 51 10.67 5.21 -9.61
C ALA A 51 9.34 4.63 -10.12
N ILE A 52 8.80 3.61 -9.44
CA ILE A 52 7.51 2.99 -9.76
C ILE A 52 6.36 3.96 -9.55
N ILE A 53 6.33 4.70 -8.44
CA ILE A 53 5.29 5.71 -8.15
C ILE A 53 5.27 6.77 -9.26
N LYS A 54 6.46 7.27 -9.62
CA LYS A 54 6.59 8.26 -10.71
C LYS A 54 6.08 7.70 -12.03
N ALA A 55 6.53 6.50 -12.43
CA ALA A 55 6.09 5.86 -13.67
C ALA A 55 4.58 5.60 -13.69
N ALA A 56 4.01 5.07 -12.60
CA ALA A 56 2.57 4.83 -12.47
C ALA A 56 1.76 6.13 -12.61
N SER A 57 2.23 7.22 -11.99
CA SER A 57 1.60 8.53 -12.11
C SER A 57 1.68 9.07 -13.55
N GLU A 58 2.84 8.95 -14.21
CA GLU A 58 3.07 9.44 -15.58
C GLU A 58 2.23 8.69 -16.62
N VAL A 59 2.01 7.38 -16.44
CA VAL A 59 1.20 6.58 -17.39
C VAL A 59 -0.31 6.67 -17.11
N GLY A 60 -0.73 7.20 -15.95
CA GLY A 60 -2.14 7.40 -15.64
C GLY A 60 -2.80 6.27 -14.84
N ILE A 61 -2.03 5.45 -14.13
CA ILE A 61 -2.57 4.48 -13.16
C ILE A 61 -3.32 5.24 -12.06
N ARG A 62 -4.51 4.74 -11.69
CA ARG A 62 -5.36 5.38 -10.66
C ARG A 62 -4.96 4.95 -9.24
N TYR A 63 -4.64 3.67 -9.05
CA TYR A 63 -4.27 3.10 -7.75
C TYR A 63 -2.98 2.30 -7.87
N LEU A 64 -2.03 2.56 -6.97
CA LEU A 64 -0.81 1.77 -6.84
C LEU A 64 -0.68 1.28 -5.41
N THR A 65 -0.78 -0.03 -5.20
CA THR A 65 -0.52 -0.63 -3.89
C THR A 65 0.91 -1.13 -3.80
N LEU A 66 1.63 -0.72 -2.77
CA LEU A 66 2.95 -1.25 -2.44
C LEU A 66 2.85 -2.11 -1.17
N TYR A 67 3.16 -3.40 -1.28
CA TYR A 67 3.26 -4.30 -0.12
C TYR A 67 4.58 -4.02 0.60
N THR A 68 4.52 -3.12 1.59
CA THR A 68 5.70 -2.55 2.25
C THR A 68 6.11 -3.33 3.48
N PHE A 69 5.15 -3.76 4.31
CA PHE A 69 5.41 -4.52 5.54
C PHE A 69 4.27 -5.48 5.83
N SER A 70 4.55 -6.79 5.79
CA SER A 70 3.54 -7.83 6.04
C SER A 70 3.46 -8.21 7.53
N VAL A 71 2.37 -8.87 7.93
CA VAL A 71 2.21 -9.39 9.30
C VAL A 71 3.31 -10.39 9.66
N GLU A 72 3.81 -11.17 8.71
CA GLU A 72 4.90 -12.13 8.91
C GLU A 72 6.23 -11.42 9.23
N ASN A 73 6.41 -10.18 8.80
CA ASN A 73 7.63 -9.43 9.04
C ASN A 73 7.83 -9.08 10.53
N TRP A 74 6.78 -9.13 11.36
CA TRP A 74 6.91 -8.97 12.80
C TRP A 74 7.74 -10.07 13.46
N ASN A 75 7.88 -11.25 12.81
CA ASN A 75 8.71 -12.36 13.28
C ASN A 75 10.22 -12.17 13.03
N ARG A 76 10.62 -11.07 12.39
CA ARG A 76 12.04 -10.74 12.19
C ARG A 76 12.69 -10.30 13.51
N PRO A 77 14.03 -10.33 13.60
CA PRO A 77 14.72 -9.78 14.76
C PRO A 77 14.25 -8.37 15.09
N LYS A 78 14.03 -8.10 16.38
CA LYS A 78 13.48 -6.80 16.84
C LYS A 78 14.29 -5.61 16.32
N SER A 79 15.63 -5.71 16.29
CA SER A 79 16.51 -4.66 15.76
C SER A 79 16.27 -4.36 14.28
N GLU A 80 15.94 -5.39 13.47
CA GLU A 80 15.57 -5.20 12.05
C GLU A 80 14.21 -4.51 11.92
N VAL A 81 13.23 -4.96 12.70
CA VAL A 81 11.89 -4.35 12.71
C VAL A 81 11.98 -2.88 13.13
N ASP A 82 12.66 -2.58 14.23
CA ASP A 82 12.83 -1.21 14.73
C ASP A 82 13.52 -0.31 13.68
N ALA A 83 14.53 -0.84 12.97
CA ALA A 83 15.20 -0.10 11.89
C ALA A 83 14.24 0.18 10.71
N ILE A 84 13.44 -0.80 10.29
CA ILE A 84 12.45 -0.64 9.22
C ILE A 84 11.42 0.41 9.61
N MET A 85 10.90 0.39 10.84
CA MET A 85 9.89 1.33 11.32
C MET A 85 10.43 2.78 11.39
N LYS A 86 11.65 2.96 11.91
CA LYS A 86 12.33 4.27 11.88
C LYS A 86 12.51 4.79 10.45
N TYR A 87 12.89 3.89 9.55
CA TYR A 87 13.09 4.22 8.14
C TYR A 87 11.78 4.59 7.45
N LEU A 88 10.70 3.86 7.75
CA LEU A 88 9.36 4.15 7.23
C LEU A 88 8.89 5.55 7.66
N ALA A 89 8.99 5.89 8.95
CA ALA A 89 8.62 7.21 9.44
C ALA A 89 9.46 8.32 8.76
N TYR A 90 10.77 8.10 8.63
CA TYR A 90 11.65 9.04 7.92
C TYR A 90 11.25 9.24 6.45
N TYR A 91 10.96 8.12 5.74
CA TYR A 91 10.57 8.19 4.33
C TYR A 91 9.22 8.86 4.13
N LEU A 92 8.23 8.56 4.94
CA LEU A 92 6.94 9.24 4.89
C LEU A 92 7.13 10.74 4.98
N LYS A 93 7.90 11.22 5.98
CA LYS A 93 8.19 12.65 6.14
C LYS A 93 8.93 13.24 4.93
N LYS A 94 9.93 12.52 4.43
CA LYS A 94 10.81 12.98 3.35
C LYS A 94 10.11 13.05 2.00
N GLU A 95 9.29 12.05 1.68
CA GLU A 95 8.67 11.93 0.36
C GLU A 95 7.36 12.72 0.23
N THR A 96 6.69 13.06 1.32
CA THR A 96 5.42 13.78 1.29
C THR A 96 5.46 15.05 0.43
N PRO A 97 6.49 15.93 0.50
CA PRO A 97 6.52 17.12 -0.36
C PRO A 97 6.65 16.80 -1.86
N GLU A 98 7.32 15.71 -2.22
CA GLU A 98 7.45 15.29 -3.63
C GLU A 98 6.17 14.64 -4.14
N LEU A 99 5.53 13.82 -3.31
CA LEU A 99 4.22 13.24 -3.60
C LEU A 99 3.17 14.33 -3.83
N ASP A 100 3.21 15.39 -3.02
CA ASP A 100 2.31 16.55 -3.15
C ASP A 100 2.52 17.27 -4.49
N ARG A 101 3.77 17.61 -4.82
CA ARG A 101 4.11 18.22 -6.12
C ARG A 101 3.68 17.35 -7.31
N SER A 102 3.67 16.04 -7.13
CA SER A 102 3.27 15.08 -8.16
C SER A 102 1.77 14.78 -8.15
N ASN A 103 0.97 15.50 -7.36
CA ASN A 103 -0.47 15.30 -7.20
C ASN A 103 -0.83 13.84 -6.81
N VAL A 104 0.01 13.21 -5.96
CA VAL A 104 -0.22 11.85 -5.49
C VAL A 104 -0.95 11.90 -4.15
N ARG A 105 -2.08 11.20 -4.05
CA ARG A 105 -2.79 10.96 -2.80
C ARG A 105 -2.18 9.76 -2.07
N LEU A 106 -2.10 9.80 -0.74
CA LEU A 106 -1.61 8.69 0.08
C LEU A 106 -2.74 8.05 0.86
N ASP A 107 -2.77 6.73 0.86
CA ASP A 107 -3.59 5.92 1.75
C ASP A 107 -2.79 4.74 2.30
N ALA A 108 -3.35 4.04 3.30
CA ALA A 108 -2.73 2.87 3.90
C ALA A 108 -3.77 1.83 4.30
N ILE A 109 -3.41 0.55 4.13
CA ILE A 109 -4.23 -0.61 4.50
C ILE A 109 -3.46 -1.55 5.42
N GLY A 110 -4.18 -2.35 6.18
CA GLY A 110 -3.65 -3.34 7.13
C GLY A 110 -3.82 -2.91 8.59
N GLN A 111 -3.15 -3.62 9.48
CA GLN A 111 -3.26 -3.41 10.93
C GLN A 111 -2.42 -2.23 11.40
N ILE A 112 -2.80 -1.00 10.99
CA ILE A 112 -2.06 0.25 11.25
C ILE A 112 -1.86 0.49 12.75
N HIS A 113 -2.82 0.09 13.59
CA HIS A 113 -2.75 0.21 15.05
C HIS A 113 -1.58 -0.56 15.68
N ARG A 114 -1.00 -1.57 14.97
CA ARG A 114 0.17 -2.33 15.43
C ARG A 114 1.49 -1.61 15.18
N LEU A 115 1.51 -0.60 14.33
CA LEU A 115 2.72 0.16 14.05
C LEU A 115 3.11 1.00 15.27
N PRO A 116 4.41 1.29 15.47
CA PRO A 116 4.83 2.23 16.51
C PRO A 116 4.16 3.60 16.34
N GLU A 117 3.81 4.25 17.45
CA GLU A 117 3.13 5.55 17.47
C GLU A 117 3.77 6.61 16.56
N PRO A 118 5.12 6.78 16.52
CA PRO A 118 5.74 7.75 15.62
C PRO A 118 5.45 7.48 14.13
N VAL A 119 5.29 6.22 13.75
CA VAL A 119 4.95 5.83 12.37
C VAL A 119 3.50 6.16 12.08
N GLN A 120 2.58 5.79 13.00
CA GLN A 120 1.16 6.09 12.87
C GLN A 120 0.93 7.60 12.73
N LYS A 121 1.55 8.39 13.61
CA LYS A 121 1.45 9.85 13.60
C LYS A 121 1.97 10.46 12.28
N GLN A 122 3.14 10.01 11.81
CA GLN A 122 3.70 10.52 10.56
C GLN A 122 2.85 10.10 9.35
N LEU A 123 2.31 8.89 9.35
CA LEU A 123 1.41 8.41 8.30
C LEU A 123 0.16 9.29 8.22
N GLU A 124 -0.46 9.59 9.36
CA GLU A 124 -1.65 10.43 9.41
C GLU A 124 -1.35 11.87 8.95
N ILE A 125 -0.24 12.46 9.38
CA ILE A 125 0.20 13.78 8.90
C ILE A 125 0.34 13.77 7.38
N SER A 126 1.00 12.75 6.82
CA SER A 126 1.21 12.64 5.38
C SER A 126 -0.11 12.45 4.62
N ARG A 127 -1.02 11.62 5.13
CA ARG A 127 -2.36 11.41 4.55
C ARG A 127 -3.16 12.72 4.52
N GLN A 128 -3.17 13.49 5.60
CA GLN A 128 -3.87 14.77 5.69
C GLN A 128 -3.30 15.79 4.71
N GLN A 129 -1.96 15.92 4.63
CA GLN A 129 -1.31 16.82 3.69
C GLN A 129 -1.62 16.49 2.23
N LEU A 130 -1.70 15.20 1.89
CA LEU A 130 -1.93 14.71 0.53
C LEU A 130 -3.42 14.45 0.21
N SER A 131 -4.33 14.74 1.13
CA SER A 131 -5.76 14.40 1.02
C SER A 131 -6.49 15.09 -0.15
N LYS A 132 -6.02 16.28 -0.54
CA LYS A 132 -6.62 17.07 -1.62
C LYS A 132 -6.10 16.68 -3.01
N ASN A 133 -5.09 15.83 -3.10
CA ASN A 133 -4.53 15.39 -4.36
C ASN A 133 -5.50 14.44 -5.08
N THR A 134 -5.58 14.58 -6.39
CA THR A 134 -6.59 13.93 -7.25
C THR A 134 -6.00 13.00 -8.31
N GLY A 135 -4.67 12.90 -8.35
CA GLY A 135 -3.95 12.03 -9.28
C GLY A 135 -3.88 10.57 -8.82
N LEU A 136 -2.69 9.97 -8.91
CA LEU A 136 -2.45 8.62 -8.44
C LEU A 136 -2.76 8.50 -6.94
N THR A 137 -3.51 7.48 -6.55
CA THR A 137 -3.63 7.08 -5.14
C THR A 137 -2.60 6.00 -4.83
N LEU A 138 -1.58 6.36 -4.04
CA LEU A 138 -0.59 5.44 -3.49
C LEU A 138 -1.15 4.80 -2.23
N VAL A 139 -1.25 3.48 -2.20
CA VAL A 139 -1.71 2.69 -1.05
C VAL A 139 -0.54 1.91 -0.47
N LEU A 140 -0.19 2.17 0.78
CA LEU A 140 0.83 1.41 1.50
C LEU A 140 0.19 0.28 2.29
N ALA A 141 0.50 -0.98 1.95
CA ALA A 141 0.09 -2.13 2.75
C ALA A 141 1.09 -2.33 3.90
N LEU A 142 0.66 -1.99 5.11
CA LEU A 142 1.46 -1.93 6.33
C LEU A 142 0.89 -2.86 7.41
N SER A 143 1.71 -3.75 7.95
CA SER A 143 1.24 -4.82 8.84
C SER A 143 0.05 -5.56 8.21
N TYR A 144 0.16 -5.80 6.89
CA TYR A 144 -0.89 -6.39 6.07
C TYR A 144 -0.65 -7.89 5.88
N GLY A 145 -1.76 -8.64 5.87
CA GLY A 145 -1.80 -10.04 5.45
C GLY A 145 -3.23 -10.40 5.10
N ALA A 146 -3.47 -11.06 3.97
CA ALA A 146 -4.81 -11.37 3.50
C ALA A 146 -5.63 -12.19 4.50
N ARG A 147 -5.00 -13.17 5.18
CA ARG A 147 -5.68 -13.95 6.23
C ARG A 147 -6.04 -13.10 7.44
N ALA A 148 -5.18 -12.17 7.85
CA ALA A 148 -5.45 -11.23 8.93
C ALA A 148 -6.62 -10.30 8.57
N GLU A 149 -6.63 -9.77 7.35
CA GLU A 149 -7.72 -8.94 6.82
C GLU A 149 -9.08 -9.68 6.87
N ILE A 150 -9.13 -10.93 6.40
CA ILE A 150 -10.34 -11.75 6.45
C ILE A 150 -10.83 -11.96 7.90
N VAL A 151 -9.91 -12.25 8.81
CA VAL A 151 -10.24 -12.44 10.23
C VAL A 151 -10.75 -11.14 10.85
N ASP A 152 -10.11 -10.00 10.56
CA ASP A 152 -10.52 -8.70 11.10
C ASP A 152 -11.88 -8.28 10.53
N ALA A 153 -12.15 -8.50 9.24
CA ALA A 153 -13.47 -8.29 8.65
C ALA A 153 -14.54 -9.17 9.28
N SER A 154 -14.23 -10.45 9.49
CA SER A 154 -15.16 -11.40 10.14
C SER A 154 -15.49 -10.98 11.58
N ARG A 155 -14.50 -10.49 12.33
CA ARG A 155 -14.73 -9.97 13.70
C ARG A 155 -15.63 -8.75 13.69
N ALA A 156 -15.34 -7.77 12.82
CA ALA A 156 -16.14 -6.56 12.71
C ALA A 156 -17.60 -6.86 12.35
N ILE A 157 -17.86 -7.83 11.49
CA ILE A 157 -19.21 -8.29 11.15
C ILE A 157 -19.85 -8.98 12.38
N SER A 158 -19.11 -9.88 13.05
CA SER A 158 -19.61 -10.57 14.23
C SER A 158 -19.98 -9.62 15.36
N GLU A 159 -19.22 -8.57 15.59
CA GLU A 159 -19.51 -7.51 16.57
C GLU A 159 -20.81 -6.79 16.24
N LYS A 160 -21.07 -6.47 14.95
CA LYS A 160 -22.33 -5.85 14.51
C LYS A 160 -23.53 -6.78 14.68
N VAL A 161 -23.35 -8.09 14.43
CA VAL A 161 -24.40 -9.06 14.69
C VAL A 161 -24.68 -9.19 16.18
N GLN A 162 -23.66 -9.19 17.01
CA GLN A 162 -23.80 -9.26 18.47
C GLN A 162 -24.48 -8.00 19.05
N SER A 163 -24.21 -6.82 18.50
CA SER A 163 -24.85 -5.56 18.93
C SER A 163 -26.29 -5.41 18.41
N GLY A 164 -26.73 -6.25 17.48
CA GLY A 164 -28.05 -6.15 16.85
C GLY A 164 -28.12 -5.12 15.71
N ASP A 165 -26.97 -4.55 15.32
CA ASP A 165 -26.88 -3.60 14.18
C ASP A 165 -26.94 -4.32 12.82
N LEU A 166 -26.89 -5.66 12.84
CA LEU A 166 -26.91 -6.51 11.67
C LEU A 166 -27.51 -7.86 12.01
N VAL A 167 -28.28 -8.46 11.10
CA VAL A 167 -28.72 -9.86 11.21
C VAL A 167 -27.88 -10.74 10.29
N PRO A 168 -27.65 -12.04 10.67
CA PRO A 168 -26.79 -12.94 9.89
C PRO A 168 -27.20 -13.08 8.42
N GLU A 169 -28.50 -13.00 8.12
CA GLU A 169 -29.07 -13.11 6.77
C GLU A 169 -28.73 -11.95 5.86
N GLU A 170 -28.32 -10.81 6.42
CA GLU A 170 -27.89 -9.61 5.68
C GLU A 170 -26.39 -9.66 5.31
N VAL A 171 -25.64 -10.65 5.80
CA VAL A 171 -24.22 -10.80 5.47
C VAL A 171 -24.08 -11.34 4.04
N THR A 172 -23.83 -10.43 3.11
CA THR A 172 -23.59 -10.73 1.69
C THR A 172 -22.11 -10.58 1.33
N GLU A 173 -21.69 -11.07 0.15
CA GLU A 173 -20.33 -10.84 -0.38
C GLU A 173 -20.00 -9.35 -0.48
N THR A 174 -20.95 -8.54 -0.94
CA THR A 174 -20.78 -7.09 -1.05
C THR A 174 -20.54 -6.47 0.31
N MET A 175 -21.34 -6.84 1.31
CA MET A 175 -21.19 -6.32 2.65
C MET A 175 -19.89 -6.80 3.30
N PHE A 176 -19.51 -8.07 3.13
CA PHE A 176 -18.23 -8.59 3.58
C PHE A 176 -17.07 -7.83 2.92
N GLY A 177 -17.14 -7.59 1.62
CA GLY A 177 -16.17 -6.78 0.87
C GLY A 177 -15.97 -5.38 1.44
N MET A 178 -17.04 -4.72 1.92
CA MET A 178 -16.96 -3.39 2.55
C MET A 178 -16.21 -3.39 3.88
N HIS A 179 -16.04 -4.53 4.53
CA HIS A 179 -15.27 -4.67 5.77
C HIS A 179 -13.81 -5.04 5.54
N LEU A 180 -13.42 -5.37 4.29
CA LEU A 180 -12.03 -5.57 3.94
C LEU A 180 -11.28 -4.23 3.87
N TYR A 181 -10.00 -4.22 4.22
CA TYR A 181 -9.13 -3.05 4.07
C TYR A 181 -9.00 -2.62 2.60
N THR A 182 -9.15 -3.61 1.68
CA THR A 182 -9.04 -3.44 0.24
C THR A 182 -10.36 -3.07 -0.44
N CYS A 183 -11.42 -2.77 0.31
CA CYS A 183 -12.76 -2.53 -0.23
C CYS A 183 -12.81 -1.45 -1.34
N LEU A 184 -11.97 -0.43 -1.26
CA LEU A 184 -11.87 0.65 -2.24
C LEU A 184 -11.04 0.26 -3.48
N LEU A 185 -10.35 -0.89 -3.45
CA LEU A 185 -9.42 -1.35 -4.48
C LEU A 185 -10.03 -2.44 -5.38
N TYR A 186 -11.26 -2.86 -5.12
CA TYR A 186 -11.94 -3.97 -5.81
C TYR A 186 -12.44 -3.63 -7.22
N THR A 187 -12.03 -2.53 -7.81
CA THR A 187 -12.43 -2.16 -9.17
C THR A 187 -11.61 -2.82 -10.28
N SER A 188 -10.64 -3.67 -9.93
CA SER A 188 -9.83 -4.39 -10.93
C SER A 188 -10.28 -5.85 -11.01
N PRO A 189 -10.96 -6.26 -12.12
CA PRO A 189 -11.25 -7.66 -12.35
C PRO A 189 -9.95 -8.46 -12.38
N SER A 190 -9.91 -9.60 -11.68
CA SER A 190 -8.79 -10.53 -11.74
C SER A 190 -8.55 -10.95 -13.20
N PRO A 191 -7.31 -11.21 -13.63
CA PRO A 191 -7.06 -11.81 -14.94
C PRO A 191 -7.84 -13.12 -15.16
N ARG A 192 -8.27 -13.78 -14.08
CA ARG A 192 -9.11 -14.99 -14.14
C ARG A 192 -10.59 -14.70 -14.44
N ASP A 193 -11.03 -13.46 -14.21
CA ASP A 193 -12.43 -13.03 -14.45
C ASP A 193 -12.64 -12.54 -15.90
N ARG A 194 -11.59 -12.59 -16.73
CA ARG A 194 -11.62 -12.30 -18.16
C ARG A 194 -11.73 -13.58 -19.00
N GLY A 195 -12.49 -14.58 -18.51
CA GLY A 195 -12.76 -15.81 -19.22
C GLY A 195 -13.45 -15.63 -20.55
#